data_f9196e5632564a2c665b5d0c5d120957
#
_entry.id   f9196e5632564a2c665b5d0c5d120957
#
_cell.length_a   1.000
_cell.length_b   1.000
_cell.length_c   1.000
_cell.angle_alpha   90.00
_cell.angle_beta   90.00
_cell.angle_gamma   90.00
#
_symmetry.space_group_name_H-M   'P 1'
#
loop_
_entity.id
_entity.type
_entity.pdbx_description
1 polymer ?
#
loop_
_entity_poly.entity_id
_entity_poly.type
_entity_poly.pdbx_seq_one_letter_code
_entity_poly.pdbx_strand_id
1 'polypeptide(L)'
;HINTEIESSLSGIRTAKAFGNEDLETQRFDAANDIYKSSKRNFHKAMGRFNSTMELFLTSLNVVVIALGGLMILKGKMDYRDLLTFSLYIATFVTPMRKLSTLSELFANGFAGLNRFVEIMRTEPTIQDAPDAVELTDVRGDVDVEDVTFAYGDKTDVLRHVTLHIPAGETVALVGPSGGGKSTLCQLLPRFYDVDSGSISIDGRDVRKLTQSSLRRSIGIVQQDVFLFADSILENIRYGRPGATMEEIIDASKRAEIYDDI
;
A
#
# COMPACT_ATOMS: atom_id res chain seq x y z
N HIS A 1 -13.00 -8.77 -4.47
CA HIS A 1 -13.60 -9.98 -3.89
C HIS A 1 -12.80 -11.26 -4.22
N ILE A 2 -12.58 -11.64 -5.50
CA ILE A 2 -11.87 -12.89 -5.79
C ILE A 2 -10.41 -12.87 -5.29
N ASN A 3 -9.70 -11.76 -5.44
CA ASN A 3 -8.33 -11.62 -4.94
C ASN A 3 -8.28 -11.69 -3.40
N THR A 4 -9.28 -11.13 -2.73
CA THR A 4 -9.40 -11.20 -1.27
C THR A 4 -9.64 -12.63 -0.81
N GLU A 5 -10.46 -13.40 -1.53
CA GLU A 5 -10.72 -14.80 -1.22
C GLU A 5 -9.47 -15.66 -1.42
N ILE A 6 -8.73 -15.44 -2.54
CA ILE A 6 -7.45 -16.12 -2.80
C ILE A 6 -6.45 -15.81 -1.69
N GLU A 7 -6.30 -14.54 -1.32
CA GLU A 7 -5.38 -14.11 -0.26
C GLU A 7 -5.74 -14.73 1.08
N SER A 8 -7.04 -14.76 1.44
CA SER A 8 -7.54 -15.38 2.65
C SER A 8 -7.25 -16.88 2.68
N SER A 9 -7.59 -17.60 1.61
CA SER A 9 -7.37 -19.05 1.51
C SER A 9 -5.89 -19.42 1.51
N LEU A 10 -5.03 -18.63 0.83
CA LEU A 10 -3.58 -18.87 0.85
C LEU A 10 -2.96 -18.57 2.21
N SER A 11 -3.36 -17.48 2.86
CA SER A 11 -2.87 -17.12 4.20
C SER A 11 -3.33 -18.14 5.25
N GLY A 12 -4.56 -18.66 5.10
CA GLY A 12 -5.17 -19.67 5.97
C GLY A 12 -4.86 -21.12 5.61
N ILE A 13 -4.01 -21.41 4.62
CA ILE A 13 -3.84 -22.77 4.07
C ILE A 13 -3.40 -23.80 5.12
N ARG A 14 -2.57 -23.41 6.07
CA ARG A 14 -2.14 -24.30 7.15
C ARG A 14 -3.31 -24.67 8.07
N THR A 15 -4.19 -23.72 8.35
CA THR A 15 -5.39 -23.94 9.15
C THR A 15 -6.38 -24.84 8.40
N ALA A 16 -6.65 -24.57 7.13
CA ALA A 16 -7.50 -25.40 6.29
C ALA A 16 -7.02 -26.87 6.27
N LYS A 17 -5.71 -27.07 6.07
CA LYS A 17 -5.09 -28.39 6.09
C LYS A 17 -5.12 -29.07 7.47
N ALA A 18 -4.92 -28.31 8.54
CA ALA A 18 -4.96 -28.85 9.90
C ALA A 18 -6.35 -29.38 10.28
N PHE A 19 -7.42 -28.79 9.70
CA PHE A 19 -8.81 -29.21 9.93
C PHE A 19 -9.38 -30.12 8.83
N GLY A 20 -8.61 -30.41 7.76
CA GLY A 20 -9.07 -31.22 6.62
C GLY A 20 -10.23 -30.57 5.84
N ASN A 21 -10.27 -29.24 5.77
CA ASN A 21 -11.35 -28.44 5.19
C ASN A 21 -11.02 -27.88 3.79
N GLU A 22 -10.15 -28.55 3.01
CA GLU A 22 -9.76 -28.11 1.67
C GLU A 22 -10.97 -28.01 0.72
N ASP A 23 -11.92 -28.95 0.83
CA ASP A 23 -13.14 -28.93 0.02
C ASP A 23 -14.00 -27.70 0.30
N LEU A 24 -14.06 -27.25 1.56
CA LEU A 24 -14.78 -26.03 1.94
C LEU A 24 -14.14 -24.79 1.33
N GLU A 25 -12.81 -24.69 1.35
CA GLU A 25 -12.08 -23.58 0.73
C GLU A 25 -12.27 -23.59 -0.80
N THR A 26 -12.26 -24.77 -1.43
CA THR A 26 -12.54 -24.92 -2.86
C THR A 26 -13.96 -24.42 -3.20
N GLN A 27 -14.96 -24.79 -2.41
CA GLN A 27 -16.35 -24.33 -2.60
C GLN A 27 -16.46 -22.80 -2.47
N ARG A 28 -15.78 -22.19 -1.50
CA ARG A 28 -15.75 -20.72 -1.33
C ARG A 28 -15.12 -20.02 -2.54
N PHE A 29 -13.99 -20.56 -3.00
CA PHE A 29 -13.33 -20.05 -4.20
C PHE A 29 -14.24 -20.17 -5.44
N ASP A 30 -14.89 -21.31 -5.65
CA ASP A 30 -15.79 -21.54 -6.79
C ASP A 30 -16.97 -20.58 -6.77
N ALA A 31 -17.56 -20.34 -5.61
CA ALA A 31 -18.64 -19.37 -5.44
C ALA A 31 -18.17 -17.93 -5.79
N ALA A 32 -17.02 -17.52 -5.29
CA ALA A 32 -16.44 -16.21 -5.61
C ALA A 32 -16.07 -16.08 -7.09
N ASN A 33 -15.55 -17.17 -7.69
CA ASN A 33 -15.21 -17.24 -9.10
C ASN A 33 -16.44 -17.17 -10.01
N ASP A 34 -17.54 -17.76 -9.63
CA ASP A 34 -18.80 -17.69 -10.39
C ASP A 34 -19.40 -16.27 -10.37
N ILE A 35 -19.32 -15.57 -9.26
CA ILE A 35 -19.67 -14.14 -9.17
C ILE A 35 -18.77 -13.31 -10.11
N TYR A 36 -17.48 -13.53 -10.07
CA TYR A 36 -16.51 -12.85 -10.95
C TYR A 36 -16.80 -13.13 -12.42
N LYS A 37 -16.98 -14.40 -12.79
CA LYS A 37 -17.35 -14.86 -14.13
C LYS A 37 -18.63 -14.19 -14.65
N SER A 38 -19.68 -14.14 -13.80
CA SER A 38 -20.96 -13.53 -14.17
C SER A 38 -20.81 -12.03 -14.41
N SER A 39 -20.08 -11.33 -13.54
CA SER A 39 -19.78 -9.91 -13.67
C SER A 39 -18.97 -9.61 -14.93
N LYS A 40 -17.92 -10.37 -15.20
CA LYS A 40 -17.11 -10.27 -16.43
C LYS A 40 -17.94 -10.55 -17.68
N ARG A 41 -18.80 -11.57 -17.65
CA ARG A 41 -19.70 -11.91 -18.76
C ARG A 41 -20.65 -10.73 -19.07
N ASN A 42 -21.25 -10.14 -18.05
CA ASN A 42 -22.18 -9.02 -18.22
C ASN A 42 -21.47 -7.79 -18.76
N PHE A 43 -20.27 -7.47 -18.25
CA PHE A 43 -19.43 -6.41 -18.76
C PHE A 43 -19.09 -6.62 -20.25
N HIS A 44 -18.58 -7.81 -20.61
CA HIS A 44 -18.21 -8.09 -22.00
C HIS A 44 -19.42 -8.16 -22.94
N LYS A 45 -20.59 -8.59 -22.44
CA LYS A 45 -21.84 -8.52 -23.23
C LYS A 45 -22.25 -7.07 -23.49
N ALA A 46 -22.20 -6.19 -22.49
CA ALA A 46 -22.51 -4.78 -22.64
C ALA A 46 -21.52 -4.10 -23.63
N MET A 47 -20.23 -4.36 -23.43
CA MET A 47 -19.17 -3.82 -24.29
C MET A 47 -19.27 -4.34 -25.73
N GLY A 48 -19.57 -5.64 -25.90
CA GLY A 48 -19.79 -6.23 -27.21
C GLY A 48 -20.98 -5.60 -27.95
N ARG A 49 -22.11 -5.40 -27.25
CA ARG A 49 -23.27 -4.69 -27.84
C ARG A 49 -22.92 -3.25 -28.23
N PHE A 50 -22.24 -2.52 -27.35
CA PHE A 50 -21.81 -1.16 -27.63
C PHE A 50 -20.89 -1.10 -28.85
N ASN A 51 -19.85 -1.92 -28.90
CA ASN A 51 -18.91 -1.95 -30.02
C ASN A 51 -19.58 -2.37 -31.33
N SER A 52 -20.45 -3.40 -31.31
CA SER A 52 -21.17 -3.85 -32.50
C SER A 52 -22.14 -2.77 -33.03
N THR A 53 -22.83 -2.07 -32.12
CA THR A 53 -23.74 -0.96 -32.52
C THR A 53 -22.97 0.20 -33.14
N MET A 54 -21.83 0.57 -32.52
CA MET A 54 -20.95 1.61 -33.01
C MET A 54 -20.39 1.27 -34.40
N GLU A 55 -19.93 0.02 -34.57
CA GLU A 55 -19.40 -0.46 -35.85
C GLU A 55 -20.46 -0.47 -36.95
N LEU A 56 -21.66 -0.96 -36.62
CA LEU A 56 -22.82 -0.92 -37.56
C LEU A 56 -23.13 0.51 -37.97
N PHE A 57 -23.16 1.47 -37.03
CA PHE A 57 -23.42 2.85 -37.31
C PHE A 57 -22.35 3.48 -38.23
N LEU A 58 -21.07 3.28 -37.91
CA LEU A 58 -19.96 3.82 -38.70
C LEU A 58 -19.88 3.18 -40.11
N THR A 59 -20.15 1.88 -40.23
CA THR A 59 -20.19 1.21 -41.54
C THR A 59 -21.39 1.68 -42.36
N SER A 60 -22.57 1.80 -41.72
CA SER A 60 -23.77 2.32 -42.39
C SER A 60 -23.58 3.75 -42.90
N LEU A 61 -22.92 4.61 -42.14
CA LEU A 61 -22.57 5.97 -42.55
C LEU A 61 -21.74 5.96 -43.83
N ASN A 62 -20.75 5.10 -43.92
CA ASN A 62 -19.89 4.96 -45.09
C ASN A 62 -20.68 4.51 -46.32
N VAL A 63 -21.56 3.52 -46.16
CA VAL A 63 -22.46 3.07 -47.26
C VAL A 63 -23.39 4.18 -47.75
N VAL A 64 -23.99 4.92 -46.80
CA VAL A 64 -24.90 6.05 -47.15
C VAL A 64 -24.14 7.15 -47.92
N VAL A 65 -22.93 7.48 -47.49
CA VAL A 65 -22.11 8.50 -48.18
C VAL A 65 -21.75 8.07 -49.58
N ILE A 66 -21.36 6.82 -49.80
CA ILE A 66 -21.05 6.30 -51.14
C ILE A 66 -22.31 6.28 -52.01
N ALA A 67 -23.45 5.85 -51.48
CA ALA A 67 -24.72 5.80 -52.23
C ALA A 67 -25.21 7.20 -52.61
N LEU A 68 -25.26 8.16 -51.67
CA LEU A 68 -25.66 9.52 -51.93
C LEU A 68 -24.68 10.26 -52.84
N GLY A 69 -23.37 10.10 -52.61
CA GLY A 69 -22.35 10.69 -53.47
C GLY A 69 -22.42 10.16 -54.92
N GLY A 70 -22.63 8.86 -55.08
CA GLY A 70 -22.84 8.23 -56.37
C GLY A 70 -24.08 8.81 -57.09
N LEU A 71 -25.19 8.99 -56.37
CA LEU A 71 -26.39 9.66 -56.94
C LEU A 71 -26.14 11.12 -57.34
N MET A 72 -25.31 11.84 -56.56
CA MET A 72 -24.94 13.24 -56.87
C MET A 72 -24.04 13.31 -58.11
N ILE A 73 -23.14 12.37 -58.31
CA ILE A 73 -22.31 12.25 -59.51
C ILE A 73 -23.20 12.00 -60.74
N LEU A 74 -24.15 11.05 -60.68
CA LEU A 74 -25.08 10.78 -61.78
C LEU A 74 -25.94 11.99 -62.14
N LYS A 75 -26.22 12.86 -61.17
CA LYS A 75 -26.97 14.12 -61.41
C LYS A 75 -26.06 15.27 -61.82
N GLY A 76 -24.77 15.07 -62.03
CA GLY A 76 -23.82 16.14 -62.43
C GLY A 76 -23.55 17.19 -61.36
N LYS A 77 -23.86 16.90 -60.07
CA LYS A 77 -23.70 17.84 -58.94
C LYS A 77 -22.42 17.64 -58.15
N MET A 78 -21.64 16.59 -58.44
CA MET A 78 -20.44 16.21 -57.73
C MET A 78 -19.47 15.47 -58.66
N ASP A 79 -18.16 15.69 -58.51
CA ASP A 79 -17.13 14.90 -59.21
C ASP A 79 -16.76 13.67 -58.41
N TYR A 80 -16.27 12.63 -59.11
CA TYR A 80 -15.78 11.41 -58.47
C TYR A 80 -14.61 11.66 -57.50
N ARG A 81 -13.81 12.71 -57.78
CA ARG A 81 -12.71 13.14 -56.91
C ARG A 81 -13.19 13.63 -55.56
N ASP A 82 -14.31 14.34 -55.53
CA ASP A 82 -14.92 14.86 -54.30
C ASP A 82 -15.42 13.70 -53.43
N LEU A 83 -16.07 12.70 -54.05
CA LEU A 83 -16.52 11.50 -53.34
C LEU A 83 -15.36 10.71 -52.74
N LEU A 84 -14.27 10.54 -53.49
CA LEU A 84 -13.05 9.89 -53.02
C LEU A 84 -12.43 10.64 -51.82
N THR A 85 -12.29 11.96 -51.94
CA THR A 85 -11.76 12.82 -50.88
C THR A 85 -12.63 12.75 -49.62
N PHE A 86 -13.95 12.80 -49.79
CA PHE A 86 -14.88 12.72 -48.67
C PHE A 86 -14.84 11.34 -47.96
N SER A 87 -14.75 10.27 -48.73
CA SER A 87 -14.60 8.92 -48.21
C SER A 87 -13.31 8.76 -47.40
N LEU A 88 -12.19 9.36 -47.85
CA LEU A 88 -10.92 9.39 -47.12
C LEU A 88 -11.05 10.18 -45.83
N TYR A 89 -11.74 11.30 -45.80
CA TYR A 89 -12.00 12.07 -44.58
C TYR A 89 -12.81 11.26 -43.57
N ILE A 90 -13.87 10.56 -44.01
CA ILE A 90 -14.65 9.70 -43.14
C ILE A 90 -13.78 8.60 -42.53
N ALA A 91 -13.01 7.89 -43.36
CA ALA A 91 -12.11 6.84 -42.91
C ALA A 91 -11.10 7.36 -41.87
N THR A 92 -10.54 8.55 -42.10
CA THR A 92 -9.61 9.18 -41.14
C THR A 92 -10.29 9.60 -39.85
N PHE A 93 -11.57 10.03 -39.91
CA PHE A 93 -12.33 10.50 -38.75
C PHE A 93 -12.85 9.34 -37.87
N VAL A 94 -13.12 8.18 -38.44
CA VAL A 94 -13.63 7.01 -37.72
C VAL A 94 -12.65 6.52 -36.63
N THR A 95 -11.36 6.56 -36.93
CA THR A 95 -10.33 6.09 -35.96
C THR A 95 -10.27 6.92 -34.67
N PRO A 96 -10.24 8.26 -34.71
CA PRO A 96 -10.37 9.08 -33.50
C PRO A 96 -11.66 8.84 -32.72
N MET A 97 -12.80 8.68 -33.42
CA MET A 97 -14.08 8.41 -32.77
C MET A 97 -14.09 7.10 -31.98
N ARG A 98 -13.48 6.04 -32.52
CA ARG A 98 -13.29 4.77 -31.80
C ARG A 98 -12.40 4.97 -30.56
N LYS A 99 -11.32 5.74 -30.67
CA LYS A 99 -10.44 6.04 -29.54
C LYS A 99 -11.14 6.83 -28.43
N LEU A 100 -12.05 7.74 -28.77
CA LEU A 100 -12.84 8.49 -27.78
C LEU A 100 -13.67 7.57 -26.88
N SER A 101 -14.21 6.48 -27.43
CA SER A 101 -14.99 5.51 -26.64
C SER A 101 -14.14 4.80 -25.58
N THR A 102 -12.86 4.53 -25.87
CA THR A 102 -11.93 3.89 -24.91
C THR A 102 -11.32 4.88 -23.93
N LEU A 103 -11.27 6.17 -24.28
CA LEU A 103 -10.74 7.23 -23.42
C LEU A 103 -11.53 7.37 -22.13
N SER A 104 -12.85 7.18 -22.15
CA SER A 104 -13.69 7.30 -20.95
C SER A 104 -13.27 6.30 -19.84
N GLU A 105 -12.96 5.06 -20.22
CA GLU A 105 -12.48 4.04 -19.28
C GLU A 105 -11.06 4.37 -18.79
N LEU A 106 -10.19 4.81 -19.71
CA LEU A 106 -8.82 5.22 -19.36
C LEU A 106 -8.81 6.40 -18.40
N PHE A 107 -9.65 7.41 -18.62
CA PHE A 107 -9.79 8.55 -17.72
C PHE A 107 -10.33 8.15 -16.37
N ALA A 108 -11.37 7.32 -16.31
CA ALA A 108 -11.94 6.87 -15.03
C ALA A 108 -10.90 6.13 -14.17
N ASN A 109 -10.15 5.22 -14.77
CA ASN A 109 -9.09 4.48 -14.09
C ASN A 109 -7.90 5.38 -13.73
N GLY A 110 -7.52 6.30 -14.63
CA GLY A 110 -6.44 7.26 -14.40
C GLY A 110 -6.74 8.21 -13.24
N PHE A 111 -7.96 8.77 -13.20
CA PHE A 111 -8.37 9.66 -12.11
C PHE A 111 -8.47 8.93 -10.76
N ALA A 112 -8.94 7.68 -10.75
CA ALA A 112 -8.96 6.88 -9.52
C ALA A 112 -7.54 6.63 -8.98
N GLY A 113 -6.60 6.29 -9.85
CA GLY A 113 -5.18 6.14 -9.49
C GLY A 113 -4.54 7.45 -9.03
N LEU A 114 -4.81 8.55 -9.73
CA LEU A 114 -4.31 9.88 -9.36
C LEU A 114 -4.86 10.34 -8.01
N ASN A 115 -6.15 10.15 -7.75
CA ASN A 115 -6.75 10.52 -6.47
C ASN A 115 -6.09 9.76 -5.31
N ARG A 116 -5.86 8.44 -5.47
CA ARG A 116 -5.18 7.64 -4.46
C ARG A 116 -3.73 8.09 -4.25
N PHE A 117 -3.02 8.42 -5.33
CA PHE A 117 -1.67 8.99 -5.23
C PHE A 117 -1.66 10.32 -4.47
N VAL A 118 -2.58 11.23 -4.80
CA VAL A 118 -2.71 12.54 -4.14
C VAL A 118 -3.10 12.37 -2.66
N GLU A 119 -3.97 11.40 -2.34
CA GLU A 119 -4.34 11.08 -0.95
C GLU A 119 -3.10 10.66 -0.15
N ILE A 120 -2.30 9.74 -0.69
CA ILE A 120 -1.05 9.29 -0.05
C ILE A 120 -0.08 10.46 0.13
N MET A 121 0.12 11.28 -0.93
CA MET A 121 1.05 12.41 -0.89
C MET A 121 0.60 13.54 0.06
N ARG A 122 -0.71 13.64 0.34
CA ARG A 122 -1.27 14.63 1.27
C ARG A 122 -1.39 14.12 2.70
N THR A 123 -1.14 12.82 2.92
CA THR A 123 -1.17 12.25 4.26
C THR A 123 0.01 12.79 5.07
N GLU A 124 -0.28 13.60 6.05
CA GLU A 124 0.71 14.13 6.97
C GLU A 124 1.00 13.08 8.07
N PRO A 125 2.28 12.83 8.38
CA PRO A 125 2.62 11.97 9.51
C PRO A 125 2.06 12.54 10.81
N THR A 126 1.42 11.70 11.60
CA THR A 126 0.88 12.09 12.92
C THR A 126 1.98 12.44 13.92
N ILE A 127 3.15 11.80 13.79
CA ILE A 127 4.31 12.07 14.65
C ILE A 127 5.32 12.86 13.83
N GLN A 128 5.58 14.08 14.24
CA GLN A 128 6.55 14.99 13.63
C GLN A 128 7.52 15.51 14.68
N ASP A 129 8.70 15.90 14.24
CA ASP A 129 9.65 16.57 15.13
C ASP A 129 9.13 17.96 15.49
N ALA A 130 9.22 18.31 16.76
CA ALA A 130 8.89 19.67 17.19
C ALA A 130 9.88 20.68 16.56
N PRO A 131 9.47 21.93 16.27
CA PRO A 131 10.37 22.92 15.68
C PRO A 131 11.63 23.21 16.49
N ASP A 132 11.58 22.96 17.81
CA ASP A 132 12.64 23.11 18.78
C ASP A 132 13.25 21.77 19.22
N ALA A 133 12.97 20.67 18.48
CA ALA A 133 13.51 19.36 18.79
C ALA A 133 15.06 19.36 18.71
N VAL A 134 15.68 18.75 19.71
CA VAL A 134 17.13 18.64 19.82
C VAL A 134 17.60 17.22 19.55
N GLU A 135 18.83 17.07 19.11
CA GLU A 135 19.44 15.74 18.96
C GLU A 135 19.76 15.12 20.32
N LEU A 136 19.50 13.83 20.44
CA LEU A 136 19.94 13.03 21.59
C LEU A 136 21.39 12.57 21.36
N THR A 137 22.30 13.08 22.19
CA THR A 137 23.73 12.76 22.15
C THR A 137 24.19 12.24 23.49
N ASP A 138 25.26 11.47 23.51
CA ASP A 138 25.91 10.93 24.71
C ASP A 138 24.96 10.14 25.62
N VAL A 139 24.20 9.22 25.02
CA VAL A 139 23.12 8.47 25.64
C VAL A 139 23.66 7.54 26.72
N ARG A 140 23.19 7.69 27.97
CA ARG A 140 23.45 6.77 29.08
C ARG A 140 22.40 5.68 29.18
N GLY A 141 21.16 6.00 28.79
CA GLY A 141 20.04 5.07 28.76
C GLY A 141 19.22 5.03 30.05
N ASP A 142 19.16 6.14 30.78
CA ASP A 142 18.24 6.31 31.89
C ASP A 142 16.85 6.64 31.34
N VAL A 143 15.82 5.86 31.71
CA VAL A 143 14.47 5.99 31.14
C VAL A 143 13.46 6.21 32.24
N ASP A 144 12.72 7.31 32.14
CA ASP A 144 11.60 7.64 33.00
C ASP A 144 10.28 7.62 32.24
N VAL A 145 9.31 6.92 32.78
CA VAL A 145 7.91 6.87 32.35
C VAL A 145 7.08 7.45 33.49
N GLU A 146 6.44 8.60 33.29
CA GLU A 146 5.73 9.32 34.34
C GLU A 146 4.24 9.46 33.99
N ASP A 147 3.40 8.80 34.79
CA ASP A 147 1.93 8.87 34.73
C ASP A 147 1.36 8.68 33.34
N VAL A 148 1.92 7.75 32.56
CA VAL A 148 1.58 7.55 31.16
C VAL A 148 0.25 6.84 31.00
N THR A 149 -0.65 7.50 30.24
CA THR A 149 -1.89 6.90 29.72
C THR A 149 -1.85 6.89 28.21
N PHE A 150 -2.28 5.80 27.61
CA PHE A 150 -2.26 5.63 26.14
C PHE A 150 -3.35 4.68 25.64
N ALA A 151 -3.99 5.07 24.52
CA ALA A 151 -4.90 4.24 23.74
C ALA A 151 -4.56 4.26 22.24
N TYR A 152 -4.89 3.20 21.52
CA TYR A 152 -4.79 3.18 20.05
C TYR A 152 -6.06 3.77 19.43
N GLY A 153 -6.00 5.00 18.94
CA GLY A 153 -7.15 5.74 18.40
C GLY A 153 -8.22 5.98 19.46
N ASP A 154 -9.48 6.08 19.09
CA ASP A 154 -10.61 6.33 20.00
C ASP A 154 -11.07 5.10 20.80
N LYS A 155 -10.14 4.24 21.22
CA LYS A 155 -10.42 3.00 21.93
C LYS A 155 -10.13 3.11 23.44
N THR A 156 -10.45 2.03 24.15
CA THR A 156 -10.15 1.90 25.58
C THR A 156 -8.65 2.00 25.85
N ASP A 157 -8.26 2.72 26.92
CA ASP A 157 -6.87 2.86 27.36
C ASP A 157 -6.20 1.50 27.51
N VAL A 158 -5.06 1.36 26.85
CA VAL A 158 -4.18 0.17 26.94
C VAL A 158 -3.21 0.33 28.10
N LEU A 159 -2.71 1.53 28.33
CA LEU A 159 -1.91 1.91 29.49
C LEU A 159 -2.68 2.96 30.30
N ARG A 160 -2.67 2.82 31.62
CA ARG A 160 -3.34 3.74 32.55
C ARG A 160 -2.43 4.08 33.70
N HIS A 161 -2.05 5.36 33.79
CA HIS A 161 -1.25 5.89 34.89
C HIS A 161 0.01 5.07 35.18
N VAL A 162 0.74 4.67 34.13
CA VAL A 162 1.96 3.86 34.26
C VAL A 162 3.12 4.76 34.65
N THR A 163 3.77 4.43 35.77
CA THR A 163 5.00 5.09 36.22
C THR A 163 6.08 4.03 36.43
N LEU A 164 7.23 4.25 35.79
CA LEU A 164 8.35 3.32 35.80
C LEU A 164 9.66 4.08 35.60
N HIS A 165 10.67 3.74 36.36
CA HIS A 165 12.05 4.22 36.17
C HIS A 165 12.97 3.04 35.86
N ILE A 166 13.77 3.17 34.81
CA ILE A 166 14.78 2.19 34.39
C ILE A 166 16.15 2.90 34.44
N PRO A 167 16.96 2.62 35.47
CA PRO A 167 18.30 3.22 35.56
C PRO A 167 19.19 2.82 34.39
N ALA A 168 20.10 3.70 34.02
CA ALA A 168 21.11 3.42 33.00
C ALA A 168 21.90 2.15 33.27
N GLY A 169 22.02 1.28 32.28
CA GLY A 169 22.77 0.02 32.34
C GLY A 169 22.03 -1.16 33.01
N GLU A 170 20.80 -0.96 33.47
CA GLU A 170 19.99 -2.04 34.04
C GLU A 170 19.23 -2.84 32.99
N THR A 171 18.98 -4.10 33.28
CA THR A 171 18.12 -4.98 32.50
C THR A 171 16.80 -5.18 33.23
N VAL A 172 15.71 -4.79 32.62
CA VAL A 172 14.34 -4.85 33.17
C VAL A 172 13.48 -5.82 32.37
N ALA A 173 12.74 -6.68 33.04
CA ALA A 173 11.75 -7.56 32.43
C ALA A 173 10.33 -7.06 32.73
N LEU A 174 9.55 -6.81 31.66
CA LEU A 174 8.14 -6.49 31.77
C LEU A 174 7.32 -7.77 31.78
N VAL A 175 6.69 -8.08 32.92
CA VAL A 175 5.88 -9.29 33.11
C VAL A 175 4.42 -8.94 33.32
N GLY A 176 3.51 -9.80 32.84
CA GLY A 176 2.07 -9.59 32.99
C GLY A 176 1.26 -10.37 31.94
N PRO A 177 -0.08 -10.36 32.04
CA PRO A 177 -0.97 -11.10 31.15
C PRO A 177 -0.83 -10.62 29.69
N SER A 178 -1.26 -11.46 28.73
CA SER A 178 -1.40 -11.05 27.34
C SER A 178 -2.39 -9.89 27.23
N GLY A 179 -2.08 -8.91 26.40
CA GLY A 179 -2.89 -7.68 26.29
C GLY A 179 -2.65 -6.64 27.39
N GLY A 180 -1.75 -6.89 28.36
CA GLY A 180 -1.46 -5.96 29.46
C GLY A 180 -0.59 -4.74 29.09
N GLY A 181 -0.45 -4.38 27.81
CA GLY A 181 0.23 -3.16 27.37
C GLY A 181 1.77 -3.23 27.30
N LYS A 182 2.40 -4.40 27.58
CA LYS A 182 3.87 -4.54 27.56
C LYS A 182 4.51 -4.13 26.22
N SER A 183 4.02 -4.68 25.13
CA SER A 183 4.49 -4.33 23.78
C SER A 183 4.17 -2.88 23.40
N THR A 184 3.05 -2.34 23.90
CA THR A 184 2.68 -0.94 23.71
C THR A 184 3.70 -0.02 24.38
N LEU A 185 4.08 -0.31 25.62
CA LEU A 185 5.11 0.48 26.32
C LEU A 185 6.44 0.47 25.54
N CYS A 186 6.87 -0.70 25.03
CA CYS A 186 8.06 -0.80 24.20
C CYS A 186 7.97 -0.01 22.88
N GLN A 187 6.77 0.17 22.34
CA GLN A 187 6.55 0.98 21.12
C GLN A 187 6.50 2.48 21.39
N LEU A 188 6.18 2.91 22.60
CA LEU A 188 6.18 4.30 22.99
C LEU A 188 7.60 4.86 23.21
N LEU A 189 8.56 4.03 23.65
CA LEU A 189 9.94 4.43 23.87
C LEU A 189 10.62 5.01 22.59
N PRO A 190 10.55 4.36 21.41
CA PRO A 190 11.08 4.93 20.15
C PRO A 190 10.13 5.96 19.51
N ARG A 191 9.08 6.37 20.23
CA ARG A 191 8.09 7.33 19.78
C ARG A 191 7.44 6.90 18.47
N PHE A 192 6.93 5.65 18.38
CA PHE A 192 6.04 5.26 17.30
C PHE A 192 4.63 5.83 17.47
N TYR A 193 4.28 6.19 18.71
CA TYR A 193 3.08 6.90 19.11
C TYR A 193 3.45 7.92 20.17
N ASP A 194 2.70 9.04 20.25
CA ASP A 194 2.76 9.95 21.38
C ASP A 194 1.76 9.50 22.46
N VAL A 195 2.08 9.73 23.71
CA VAL A 195 1.22 9.41 24.85
C VAL A 195 0.04 10.38 24.93
N ASP A 196 -1.13 9.90 25.38
CA ASP A 196 -2.31 10.75 25.59
C ASP A 196 -2.14 11.67 26.80
N SER A 197 -1.52 11.16 27.87
CA SER A 197 -1.13 11.94 29.03
C SER A 197 0.13 11.38 29.67
N GLY A 198 0.80 12.20 30.51
CA GLY A 198 2.08 11.88 31.11
C GLY A 198 3.26 12.17 30.18
N SER A 199 4.41 11.62 30.51
CA SER A 199 5.64 11.81 29.74
C SER A 199 6.53 10.58 29.76
N ILE A 200 7.32 10.45 28.69
CA ILE A 200 8.43 9.49 28.59
C ILE A 200 9.70 10.31 28.34
N SER A 201 10.72 10.08 29.15
CA SER A 201 12.00 10.74 28.97
C SER A 201 13.17 9.78 28.91
N ILE A 202 14.20 10.16 28.18
CA ILE A 202 15.49 9.45 28.12
C ILE A 202 16.57 10.44 28.52
N ASP A 203 17.36 10.05 29.50
CA ASP A 203 18.39 10.89 30.12
C ASP A 203 17.84 12.28 30.54
N GLY A 204 16.61 12.30 31.10
CA GLY A 204 15.92 13.50 31.57
C GLY A 204 15.34 14.38 30.47
N ARG A 205 15.31 13.93 29.20
CA ARG A 205 14.75 14.67 28.07
C ARG A 205 13.50 13.99 27.55
N ASP A 206 12.38 14.69 27.53
CA ASP A 206 11.12 14.19 26.97
C ASP A 206 11.32 13.77 25.48
N VAL A 207 10.89 12.55 25.14
CA VAL A 207 11.04 12.02 23.79
C VAL A 207 10.35 12.86 22.71
N ARG A 208 9.33 13.65 23.09
CA ARG A 208 8.63 14.58 22.19
C ARG A 208 9.48 15.80 21.81
N LYS A 209 10.50 16.11 22.60
CA LYS A 209 11.45 17.21 22.36
C LYS A 209 12.76 16.76 21.70
N LEU A 210 12.84 15.49 21.37
CA LEU A 210 13.98 14.89 20.64
C LEU A 210 13.65 14.73 19.16
N THR A 211 14.67 14.83 18.30
CA THR A 211 14.48 14.45 16.90
C THR A 211 14.28 12.94 16.82
N GLN A 212 13.28 12.48 16.08
CA GLN A 212 12.97 11.06 15.91
C GLN A 212 14.18 10.27 15.40
N SER A 213 14.97 10.89 14.53
CA SER A 213 16.16 10.26 13.96
C SER A 213 17.21 9.95 15.03
N SER A 214 17.53 10.90 15.92
CA SER A 214 18.53 10.68 16.99
C SER A 214 18.02 9.72 18.05
N LEU A 215 16.75 9.84 18.44
CA LEU A 215 16.09 8.95 19.38
C LEU A 215 16.14 7.48 18.87
N ARG A 216 15.67 7.23 17.64
CA ARG A 216 15.62 5.87 17.10
C ARG A 216 16.99 5.26 16.80
N ARG A 217 17.99 6.07 16.48
CA ARG A 217 19.37 5.59 16.34
C ARG A 217 19.98 5.11 17.66
N SER A 218 19.48 5.62 18.79
CA SER A 218 19.97 5.28 20.12
C SER A 218 19.28 4.05 20.71
N ILE A 219 18.22 3.53 20.04
CA ILE A 219 17.42 2.41 20.53
C ILE A 219 17.53 1.24 19.55
N GLY A 220 18.06 0.11 20.01
CA GLY A 220 17.98 -1.16 19.27
C GLY A 220 16.68 -1.89 19.58
N ILE A 221 15.96 -2.34 18.55
CA ILE A 221 14.70 -3.07 18.71
C ILE A 221 14.84 -4.46 18.11
N VAL A 222 14.51 -5.49 18.89
CA VAL A 222 14.35 -6.87 18.41
C VAL A 222 12.86 -7.19 18.41
N GLN A 223 12.28 -7.36 17.21
CA GLN A 223 10.85 -7.62 17.04
C GLN A 223 10.56 -9.12 17.05
N GLN A 224 9.36 -9.50 17.50
CA GLN A 224 8.87 -10.88 17.44
C GLN A 224 8.60 -11.32 16.00
N ASP A 225 7.94 -10.46 15.22
CA ASP A 225 7.65 -10.68 13.80
C ASP A 225 8.75 -9.98 12.98
N VAL A 226 9.69 -10.76 12.48
CA VAL A 226 10.82 -10.25 11.70
C VAL A 226 10.38 -9.96 10.27
N PHE A 227 10.59 -8.75 9.82
CA PHE A 227 10.43 -8.37 8.43
C PHE A 227 11.80 -8.36 7.73
N LEU A 228 11.90 -9.06 6.62
CA LEU A 228 13.09 -9.02 5.75
C LEU A 228 12.73 -8.31 4.45
N PHE A 229 13.58 -7.36 4.06
CA PHE A 229 13.48 -6.71 2.75
C PHE A 229 13.85 -7.72 1.65
N ALA A 230 13.24 -7.55 0.47
CA ALA A 230 13.53 -8.38 -0.71
C ALA A 230 14.93 -8.02 -1.29
N ASP A 231 15.97 -8.28 -0.51
CA ASP A 231 17.36 -8.00 -0.80
C ASP A 231 18.25 -9.13 -0.23
N SER A 232 19.57 -9.05 -0.40
CA SER A 232 20.51 -10.00 0.18
C SER A 232 20.49 -9.96 1.72
N ILE A 233 20.94 -11.04 2.35
CA ILE A 233 21.14 -11.10 3.81
C ILE A 233 22.09 -9.98 4.26
N LEU A 234 23.15 -9.74 3.49
CA LEU A 234 24.12 -8.67 3.73
C LEU A 234 23.44 -7.30 3.83
N GLU A 235 22.57 -6.96 2.86
CA GLU A 235 21.89 -5.66 2.84
C GLU A 235 20.83 -5.56 3.96
N ASN A 236 20.18 -6.65 4.31
CA ASN A 236 19.27 -6.70 5.45
C ASN A 236 20.00 -6.44 6.77
N ILE A 237 21.21 -6.99 6.96
CA ILE A 237 22.03 -6.70 8.17
C ILE A 237 22.52 -5.25 8.12
N ARG A 238 23.03 -4.79 6.96
CA ARG A 238 23.51 -3.41 6.76
C ARG A 238 22.43 -2.37 6.99
N TYR A 239 21.15 -2.72 6.82
CA TYR A 239 20.03 -1.81 7.02
C TYR A 239 20.02 -1.13 8.38
N GLY A 240 20.48 -1.81 9.43
CA GLY A 240 20.64 -1.22 10.77
C GLY A 240 21.68 -0.10 10.84
N ARG A 241 22.69 -0.12 9.96
CA ARG A 241 23.74 0.90 9.83
C ARG A 241 24.26 0.97 8.40
N PRO A 242 23.66 1.82 7.55
CA PRO A 242 23.95 1.87 6.10
C PRO A 242 25.41 2.11 5.71
N GLY A 243 26.22 2.70 6.60
CA GLY A 243 27.64 2.92 6.39
C GLY A 243 28.57 1.81 6.93
N ALA A 244 28.01 0.67 7.40
CA ALA A 244 28.80 -0.40 7.98
C ALA A 244 29.72 -1.08 6.97
N THR A 245 30.97 -1.32 7.37
CA THR A 245 31.93 -2.09 6.58
C THR A 245 31.59 -3.59 6.61
N MET A 246 32.18 -4.36 5.69
CA MET A 246 31.98 -5.82 5.68
C MET A 246 32.47 -6.48 6.97
N GLU A 247 33.56 -5.99 7.54
CA GLU A 247 34.11 -6.52 8.80
C GLU A 247 33.15 -6.30 9.98
N GLU A 248 32.53 -5.12 10.06
CA GLU A 248 31.54 -4.79 11.08
C GLU A 248 30.28 -5.64 10.96
N ILE A 249 29.84 -5.94 9.71
CA ILE A 249 28.69 -6.81 9.44
C ILE A 249 29.00 -8.26 9.88
N ILE A 250 30.19 -8.76 9.57
CA ILE A 250 30.63 -10.09 10.00
C ILE A 250 30.73 -10.16 11.53
N ASP A 251 31.28 -9.14 12.18
CA ASP A 251 31.36 -9.08 13.64
C ASP A 251 29.97 -9.08 14.28
N ALA A 252 29.03 -8.28 13.73
CA ALA A 252 27.65 -8.26 14.19
C ALA A 252 26.95 -9.62 14.02
N SER A 253 27.18 -10.30 12.88
CA SER A 253 26.63 -11.64 12.63
C SER A 253 27.19 -12.69 13.60
N LYS A 254 28.46 -12.60 13.92
CA LYS A 254 29.12 -13.49 14.93
C LYS A 254 28.56 -13.24 16.33
N ARG A 255 28.37 -11.98 16.73
CA ARG A 255 27.79 -11.65 18.04
C ARG A 255 26.33 -12.09 18.14
N ALA A 256 25.60 -12.11 17.03
CA ALA A 256 24.23 -12.61 16.96
C ALA A 256 24.17 -14.15 16.82
N GLU A 257 25.33 -14.84 16.79
CA GLU A 257 25.44 -16.31 16.64
C GLU A 257 24.77 -16.89 15.39
N ILE A 258 24.69 -16.09 14.31
CA ILE A 258 24.09 -16.50 13.04
C ILE A 258 25.08 -16.60 11.87
N TYR A 259 26.36 -16.28 12.13
CA TYR A 259 27.37 -16.19 11.05
C TYR A 259 27.58 -17.53 10.33
N ASP A 260 27.55 -18.62 11.05
CA ASP A 260 27.77 -19.97 10.49
C ASP A 260 26.55 -20.51 9.73
N ASP A 261 25.38 -19.90 9.94
CA ASP A 261 24.14 -20.25 9.23
C ASP A 261 23.96 -19.46 7.91
N ILE A 262 24.76 -18.41 7.70
CA ILE A 262 24.73 -17.52 6.53
C ILE A 262 25.80 -17.90 5.52
#